data_ad52860ee19c4e98c1e3e144f61dc32a
#
_entry.id   ad52860ee19c4e98c1e3e144f61dc32a
#
_cell.length_a   1.000
_cell.length_b   1.000
_cell.length_c   1.000
_cell.angle_alpha   90.00
_cell.angle_beta   90.00
_cell.angle_gamma   90.00
#
_symmetry.space_group_name_H-M   'P 1'
#
loop_
_entity.id
_entity.type
_entity.pdbx_description
1 polymer ?
#
loop_
_entity_poly.entity_id
_entity_poly.type
_entity_poly.pdbx_seq_one_letter_code
_entity_poly.pdbx_strand_id
1 'polypeptide(L)'
;MRELLFRGQTRRKGQKVRMHGTPVESNWVYGGIFPGTGDYSVIYTYDPIDKYAVYTDTIGQFTGRIDKNGEKVFEGDILHVTVDGQDWGVGVVQWCDHDQCFSLFTFPNSNHRLIDFGDLGLPEYYEIIGNMYDDPHLLSAGGEINA
;
A
#
# COMPACT_ATOMS: atom_id res chain seq x y z
N MET A 1 -3.75 -14.70 13.65
CA MET A 1 -3.48 -15.07 12.23
C MET A 1 -3.64 -13.86 11.36
N ARG A 2 -2.72 -13.65 10.42
CA ARG A 2 -2.81 -12.52 9.49
C ARG A 2 -3.93 -12.75 8.47
N GLU A 3 -4.71 -11.72 8.22
CA GLU A 3 -5.77 -11.75 7.22
C GLU A 3 -5.15 -11.82 5.82
N LEU A 4 -5.66 -12.72 4.98
CA LEU A 4 -5.25 -12.82 3.58
C LEU A 4 -6.15 -11.91 2.74
N LEU A 5 -5.65 -10.74 2.42
CA LEU A 5 -6.41 -9.72 1.72
C LEU A 5 -5.52 -9.07 0.68
N PHE A 6 -6.09 -8.87 -0.50
CA PHE A 6 -5.42 -8.23 -1.62
C PHE A 6 -6.23 -7.05 -2.11
N ARG A 7 -5.58 -6.14 -2.81
CA ARG A 7 -6.27 -5.06 -3.52
C ARG A 7 -5.74 -4.92 -4.93
N GLY A 8 -6.51 -4.26 -5.79
CA GLY A 8 -6.07 -3.92 -7.13
C GLY A 8 -6.93 -2.81 -7.70
N GLN A 9 -6.42 -2.13 -8.71
CA GLN A 9 -7.16 -1.09 -9.42
C GLN A 9 -7.99 -1.66 -10.55
N THR A 10 -9.22 -1.19 -10.64
CA THR A 10 -10.13 -1.54 -11.71
C THR A 10 -10.44 -0.32 -12.57
N ARG A 11 -10.90 -0.55 -13.80
CA ARG A 11 -11.34 0.53 -14.70
C ARG A 11 -12.65 1.16 -14.24
N ARG A 12 -13.46 0.39 -13.56
CA ARG A 12 -14.77 0.82 -13.08
C ARG A 12 -14.62 1.46 -11.71
N LYS A 13 -15.72 2.07 -11.26
CA LYS A 13 -15.82 2.51 -9.88
C LYS A 13 -15.67 1.30 -8.97
N GLY A 14 -14.70 1.38 -8.10
CA GLY A 14 -14.40 0.33 -7.13
C GLY A 14 -15.10 0.57 -5.81
N GLN A 15 -14.49 0.07 -4.75
CA GLN A 15 -14.99 0.26 -3.40
C GLN A 15 -14.53 1.61 -2.84
N LYS A 16 -15.25 2.10 -1.85
CA LYS A 16 -14.80 3.28 -1.11
C LYS A 16 -13.58 2.92 -0.28
N VAL A 17 -12.60 3.78 -0.30
CA VAL A 17 -11.41 3.67 0.56
C VAL A 17 -11.43 4.81 1.56
N ARG A 18 -10.71 4.64 2.66
CA ARG A 18 -10.57 5.71 3.63
C ARG A 18 -9.33 6.54 3.34
N MET A 19 -9.51 7.84 3.37
CA MET A 19 -8.41 8.79 3.28
C MET A 19 -8.49 9.67 4.53
N HIS A 20 -7.49 9.57 5.41
CA HIS A 20 -7.50 10.26 6.70
C HIS A 20 -8.79 10.02 7.50
N GLY A 21 -9.27 8.77 7.48
CA GLY A 21 -10.48 8.38 8.19
C GLY A 21 -11.79 8.65 7.48
N THR A 22 -11.77 9.32 6.32
CA THR A 22 -12.98 9.66 5.56
C THR A 22 -13.16 8.71 4.38
N PRO A 23 -14.36 8.09 4.22
CA PRO A 23 -14.62 7.26 3.05
C PRO A 23 -14.65 8.11 1.78
N VAL A 24 -13.90 7.70 0.76
CA VAL A 24 -13.87 8.36 -0.54
C VAL A 24 -14.08 7.35 -1.66
N GLU A 25 -14.64 7.82 -2.77
CA GLU A 25 -14.79 7.00 -3.95
C GLU A 25 -13.41 6.69 -4.54
N SER A 26 -13.26 5.46 -5.04
CA SER A 26 -11.99 5.07 -5.65
C SER A 26 -12.24 4.03 -6.74
N ASN A 27 -11.19 3.72 -7.47
CA ASN A 27 -11.18 2.60 -8.40
C ASN A 27 -10.44 1.39 -7.82
N TRP A 28 -10.30 1.33 -6.51
CA TRP A 28 -9.69 0.19 -5.81
C TRP A 28 -10.76 -0.80 -5.37
N VAL A 29 -10.42 -2.08 -5.42
CA VAL A 29 -11.24 -3.16 -4.86
C VAL A 29 -10.37 -4.06 -4.00
N TYR A 30 -11.00 -4.67 -2.99
CA TYR A 30 -10.32 -5.44 -1.96
C TYR A 30 -10.97 -6.80 -1.81
N GLY A 31 -10.17 -7.85 -1.71
CA GLY A 31 -10.70 -9.19 -1.54
C GLY A 31 -9.68 -10.29 -1.79
N GLY A 32 -10.17 -11.46 -2.15
CA GLY A 32 -9.35 -12.58 -2.56
C GLY A 32 -8.91 -12.42 -4.01
N ILE A 33 -7.75 -12.96 -4.33
CA ILE A 33 -7.16 -12.81 -5.66
C ILE A 33 -7.20 -14.09 -6.45
N PHE A 34 -7.52 -13.95 -7.75
CA PHE A 34 -7.29 -14.99 -8.75
C PHE A 34 -6.31 -14.40 -9.77
N PRO A 35 -5.03 -14.79 -9.70
CA PRO A 35 -4.02 -14.16 -10.54
C PRO A 35 -4.23 -14.52 -12.01
N GLY A 36 -4.13 -13.50 -12.87
CA GLY A 36 -4.14 -13.68 -14.32
C GLY A 36 -2.74 -13.81 -14.88
N THR A 37 -2.67 -14.21 -16.14
CA THR A 37 -1.41 -14.40 -16.85
C THR A 37 -1.04 -13.21 -17.74
N GLY A 38 -1.86 -12.17 -17.77
CA GLY A 38 -1.66 -11.00 -18.60
C GLY A 38 -1.86 -9.72 -17.82
N ASP A 39 -2.40 -8.72 -18.50
CA ASP A 39 -2.58 -7.40 -17.94
C ASP A 39 -3.63 -7.33 -16.85
N TYR A 40 -4.50 -8.32 -16.78
CA TYR A 40 -5.63 -8.32 -15.86
C TYR A 40 -5.66 -9.57 -14.99
N SER A 41 -6.07 -9.37 -13.77
CA SER A 41 -6.37 -10.40 -12.78
C SER A 41 -7.76 -10.16 -12.23
N VAL A 42 -8.24 -11.01 -11.34
CA VAL A 42 -9.59 -10.87 -10.78
C VAL A 42 -9.49 -10.76 -9.26
N ILE A 43 -10.21 -9.80 -8.69
CA ILE A 43 -10.44 -9.73 -7.26
C ILE A 43 -11.89 -10.02 -6.97
N TYR A 44 -12.11 -10.94 -6.03
CA TYR A 44 -13.42 -11.28 -5.51
C TYR A 44 -13.63 -10.55 -4.21
N THR A 45 -14.63 -9.67 -4.17
CA THR A 45 -14.99 -8.93 -2.97
C THR A 45 -15.91 -9.77 -2.09
N TYR A 46 -16.05 -9.39 -0.81
CA TYR A 46 -16.83 -10.18 0.13
C TYR A 46 -18.18 -9.58 0.48
N ASP A 47 -18.27 -8.26 0.55
CA ASP A 47 -19.49 -7.61 1.01
C ASP A 47 -19.70 -6.28 0.27
N PRO A 48 -20.48 -6.29 -0.80
CA PRO A 48 -21.16 -7.45 -1.39
C PRO A 48 -20.20 -8.39 -2.12
N ILE A 49 -20.62 -9.64 -2.32
CA ILE A 49 -19.86 -10.58 -3.11
C ILE A 49 -19.97 -10.18 -4.58
N ASP A 50 -18.83 -9.90 -5.18
CA ASP A 50 -18.73 -9.50 -6.57
C ASP A 50 -17.34 -9.84 -7.08
N LYS A 51 -17.10 -9.66 -8.37
CA LYS A 51 -15.78 -9.85 -8.95
C LYS A 51 -15.44 -8.67 -9.85
N TYR A 52 -14.18 -8.32 -9.86
CA TYR A 52 -13.66 -7.18 -10.63
C TYR A 52 -12.40 -7.58 -11.37
N ALA A 53 -12.34 -7.22 -12.63
CA ALA A 53 -11.08 -7.28 -13.37
C ALA A 53 -10.22 -6.10 -12.90
N VAL A 54 -9.00 -6.41 -12.48
CA VAL A 54 -8.05 -5.41 -11.99
C VAL A 54 -6.78 -5.48 -12.81
N TYR A 55 -6.04 -4.38 -12.86
CA TYR A 55 -4.73 -4.37 -13.51
C TYR A 55 -3.76 -5.17 -12.66
N THR A 56 -3.16 -6.20 -13.25
CA THR A 56 -2.24 -7.09 -12.55
C THR A 56 -1.11 -6.33 -11.86
N ASP A 57 -0.59 -5.30 -12.51
CA ASP A 57 0.54 -4.52 -11.98
C ASP A 57 0.19 -3.72 -10.73
N THR A 58 -1.08 -3.54 -10.42
CA THR A 58 -1.52 -2.76 -9.27
C THR A 58 -1.84 -3.61 -8.05
N ILE A 59 -1.73 -4.92 -8.17
CA ILE A 59 -2.09 -5.83 -7.09
C ILE A 59 -1.09 -5.71 -5.96
N GLY A 60 -1.60 -5.55 -4.74
CA GLY A 60 -0.80 -5.54 -3.53
C GLY A 60 -1.45 -6.36 -2.45
N GLN A 61 -0.62 -6.94 -1.61
CA GLN A 61 -1.06 -7.76 -0.49
C GLN A 61 -1.13 -6.90 0.77
N PHE A 62 -2.13 -7.19 1.61
CA PHE A 62 -2.19 -6.63 2.95
C PHE A 62 -0.98 -7.11 3.76
N THR A 63 -0.24 -6.18 4.35
CA THR A 63 0.98 -6.48 5.08
C THR A 63 0.75 -7.07 6.46
N GLY A 64 -0.46 -6.97 6.98
CA GLY A 64 -0.78 -7.35 8.35
C GLY A 64 -0.71 -6.19 9.34
N ARG A 65 -0.27 -5.02 8.89
CA ARG A 65 -0.14 -3.83 9.75
C ARG A 65 -1.25 -2.82 9.50
N ILE A 66 -1.56 -2.06 10.53
CA ILE A 66 -2.45 -0.89 10.43
C ILE A 66 -1.63 0.35 10.76
N ASP A 67 -2.01 1.49 10.20
CA ASP A 67 -1.35 2.75 10.49
C ASP A 67 -1.96 3.46 11.71
N LYS A 68 -1.50 4.67 11.98
CA LYS A 68 -1.97 5.42 13.15
C LYS A 68 -3.46 5.75 13.12
N ASN A 69 -4.08 5.69 11.94
CA ASN A 69 -5.51 5.95 11.77
C ASN A 69 -6.34 4.66 11.75
N GLY A 70 -5.73 3.50 11.97
CA GLY A 70 -6.39 2.21 11.90
C GLY A 70 -6.59 1.69 10.49
N GLU A 71 -5.96 2.30 9.50
CA GLU A 71 -6.09 1.87 8.11
C GLU A 71 -5.11 0.73 7.80
N LYS A 72 -5.59 -0.26 7.06
CA LYS A 72 -4.77 -1.40 6.65
C LYS A 72 -3.69 -0.95 5.67
N VAL A 73 -2.46 -1.38 5.93
CA VAL A 73 -1.30 -1.08 5.08
C VAL A 73 -1.11 -2.16 4.05
N PHE A 74 -1.13 -1.77 2.77
CA PHE A 74 -0.93 -2.68 1.64
C PHE A 74 0.40 -2.41 0.95
N GLU A 75 0.91 -3.42 0.32
CA GLU A 75 2.00 -3.28 -0.63
C GLU A 75 1.66 -2.20 -1.65
N GLY A 76 2.58 -1.27 -1.90
CA GLY A 76 2.34 -0.13 -2.77
C GLY A 76 1.93 1.14 -2.04
N ASP A 77 1.54 1.05 -0.77
CA ASP A 77 1.21 2.24 0.01
C ASP A 77 2.45 3.10 0.26
N ILE A 78 2.24 4.40 0.35
CA ILE A 78 3.28 5.36 0.73
C ILE A 78 3.03 5.76 2.17
N LEU A 79 4.04 5.56 3.00
CA LEU A 79 3.97 5.87 4.44
C LEU A 79 4.90 7.02 4.78
N HIS A 80 4.41 7.91 5.63
CA HIS A 80 5.22 8.92 6.29
C HIS A 80 5.54 8.43 7.69
N VAL A 81 6.81 8.37 8.04
CA VAL A 81 7.28 7.86 9.32
C VAL A 81 7.76 9.01 10.18
N THR A 82 7.19 9.11 11.38
CA THR A 82 7.55 10.12 12.39
C THR A 82 7.72 9.41 13.73
N VAL A 83 8.89 9.51 14.33
CA VAL A 83 9.19 8.84 15.61
C VAL A 83 9.60 9.90 16.62
N ASP A 84 8.83 9.98 17.71
CA ASP A 84 9.10 10.92 18.81
C ASP A 84 9.26 12.36 18.30
N GLY A 85 8.42 12.76 17.37
CA GLY A 85 8.42 14.09 16.79
C GLY A 85 9.47 14.32 15.71
N GLN A 86 10.29 13.34 15.42
CA GLN A 86 11.29 13.43 14.35
C GLN A 86 10.77 12.83 13.07
N ASP A 87 10.90 13.57 11.98
CA ASP A 87 10.53 13.11 10.65
C ASP A 87 11.62 12.17 10.12
N TRP A 88 11.24 10.91 9.91
CA TRP A 88 12.15 9.90 9.38
C TRP A 88 12.02 9.75 7.86
N GLY A 89 11.03 10.42 7.27
CA GLY A 89 10.87 10.44 5.83
C GLY A 89 9.68 9.66 5.33
N VAL A 90 9.63 9.53 4.01
CA VAL A 90 8.53 8.92 3.28
C VAL A 90 9.08 7.74 2.48
N GLY A 91 8.36 6.65 2.48
CA GLY A 91 8.76 5.47 1.72
C GLY A 91 7.58 4.70 1.18
N VAL A 92 7.82 3.85 0.19
CA VAL A 92 6.84 2.97 -0.40
C VAL A 92 7.01 1.55 0.12
N VAL A 93 5.88 0.91 0.43
CA VAL A 93 5.84 -0.46 0.94
C VAL A 93 6.06 -1.41 -0.21
N GLN A 94 7.13 -2.20 -0.15
CA GLN A 94 7.41 -3.22 -1.16
C GLN A 94 7.99 -4.46 -0.50
N TRP A 95 7.82 -5.59 -1.17
CA TRP A 95 8.43 -6.85 -0.76
C TRP A 95 9.94 -6.80 -1.06
N CYS A 96 10.75 -7.17 -0.08
CA CYS A 96 12.18 -7.30 -0.24
C CYS A 96 12.54 -8.77 -0.38
N ASP A 97 12.92 -9.18 -1.58
CA ASP A 97 13.27 -10.59 -1.84
C ASP A 97 14.50 -11.02 -1.04
N HIS A 98 15.45 -10.11 -0.88
CA HIS A 98 16.69 -10.42 -0.17
C HIS A 98 16.41 -10.78 1.29
N ASP A 99 15.59 -9.98 1.96
CA ASP A 99 15.31 -10.16 3.39
C ASP A 99 14.02 -10.93 3.66
N GLN A 100 13.27 -11.26 2.61
CA GLN A 100 12.01 -12.02 2.71
C GLN A 100 11.00 -11.34 3.62
N CYS A 101 10.85 -10.02 3.48
CA CYS A 101 9.91 -9.25 4.26
C CYS A 101 9.49 -8.00 3.51
N PHE A 102 8.40 -7.37 3.97
CA PHE A 102 8.05 -6.04 3.50
C PHE A 102 8.99 -5.02 4.13
N SER A 103 9.30 -3.98 3.36
CA SER A 103 10.14 -2.88 3.81
C SER A 103 9.67 -1.59 3.16
N LEU A 104 10.13 -0.46 3.69
CA LEU A 104 9.91 0.84 3.08
C LEU A 104 11.13 1.22 2.26
N PHE A 105 10.89 1.55 1.01
CA PHE A 105 11.93 2.01 0.08
C PHE A 105 11.70 3.47 -0.25
N THR A 106 12.78 4.20 -0.53
CA THR A 106 12.69 5.63 -0.82
C THR A 106 11.93 5.92 -2.12
N PHE A 107 11.96 4.97 -3.06
CA PHE A 107 11.12 5.02 -4.27
C PHE A 107 10.96 3.60 -4.83
N PRO A 108 9.97 3.38 -5.73
CA PRO A 108 9.68 2.05 -6.23
C PRO A 108 10.87 1.39 -6.93
N ASN A 109 11.04 0.09 -6.67
CA ASN A 109 12.11 -0.73 -7.25
C ASN A 109 13.52 -0.21 -6.96
N SER A 110 13.65 0.58 -5.90
CA SER A 110 14.91 1.14 -5.43
C SER A 110 15.65 0.11 -4.59
N ASN A 111 16.97 0.26 -4.52
CA ASN A 111 17.79 -0.46 -3.54
C ASN A 111 17.97 0.35 -2.25
N HIS A 112 17.40 1.54 -2.20
CA HIS A 112 17.54 2.45 -1.06
C HIS A 112 16.38 2.24 -0.10
N ARG A 113 16.62 1.41 0.90
CA ARG A 113 15.65 1.11 1.92
C ARG A 113 15.62 2.22 2.96
N LEU A 114 14.42 2.69 3.30
CA LEU A 114 14.24 3.67 4.36
C LEU A 114 14.27 2.99 5.71
N ILE A 115 13.47 1.93 5.87
CA ILE A 115 13.37 1.20 7.12
C ILE A 115 12.71 -0.16 6.86
N ASP A 116 13.13 -1.19 7.61
CA ASP A 116 12.48 -2.50 7.57
C ASP A 116 11.19 -2.48 8.38
N PHE A 117 10.20 -3.26 7.97
CA PHE A 117 8.96 -3.37 8.71
C PHE A 117 9.17 -3.82 10.14
N GLY A 118 10.16 -4.70 10.37
CA GLY A 118 10.47 -5.13 11.73
C GLY A 118 10.87 -3.98 12.65
N ASP A 119 11.48 -2.94 12.08
CA ASP A 119 11.95 -1.77 12.82
C ASP A 119 10.96 -0.61 12.82
N LEU A 120 9.84 -0.76 12.09
CA LEU A 120 8.86 0.31 11.94
C LEU A 120 8.18 0.67 13.26
N GLY A 121 8.09 -0.30 14.17
CA GLY A 121 7.58 -0.06 15.51
C GLY A 121 6.06 0.01 15.59
N LEU A 122 5.57 0.91 16.43
CA LEU A 122 4.14 1.02 16.74
C LEU A 122 3.38 1.73 15.62
N PRO A 123 2.07 1.43 15.44
CA PRO A 123 1.25 2.09 14.43
C PRO A 123 1.26 3.62 14.50
N GLU A 124 1.41 4.18 15.69
CA GLU A 124 1.44 5.63 15.89
C GLU A 124 2.60 6.33 15.17
N TYR A 125 3.60 5.56 14.72
CA TYR A 125 4.80 6.11 14.10
C TYR A 125 4.68 6.27 12.58
N TYR A 126 3.62 5.76 11.96
CA TYR A 126 3.49 5.86 10.51
C TYR A 126 2.05 6.11 10.07
N GLU A 127 1.94 6.81 8.95
CA GLU A 127 0.65 7.18 8.37
C GLU A 127 0.68 6.93 6.87
N ILE A 128 -0.39 6.32 6.35
CA ILE A 128 -0.58 6.19 4.91
C ILE A 128 -0.93 7.57 4.36
N ILE A 129 -0.13 8.07 3.41
CA ILE A 129 -0.37 9.37 2.77
C ILE A 129 -0.76 9.24 1.31
N GLY A 130 -0.76 8.04 0.77
CA GLY A 130 -1.14 7.75 -0.61
C GLY A 130 -0.63 6.40 -1.03
N ASN A 131 -0.55 6.18 -2.32
CA ASN A 131 0.03 4.96 -2.88
C ASN A 131 0.79 5.27 -4.17
N MET A 132 1.69 4.36 -4.55
CA MET A 132 2.61 4.59 -5.67
C MET A 132 1.90 4.70 -7.03
N TYR A 133 0.66 4.22 -7.14
CA TYR A 133 -0.07 4.21 -8.41
C TYR A 133 -0.84 5.50 -8.63
N ASP A 134 -1.46 6.05 -7.57
CA ASP A 134 -2.24 7.27 -7.64
C ASP A 134 -1.41 8.52 -7.34
N ASP A 135 -0.39 8.37 -6.49
CA ASP A 135 0.34 9.49 -5.91
C ASP A 135 1.86 9.38 -6.08
N PRO A 136 2.36 9.04 -7.27
CA PRO A 136 3.81 8.85 -7.44
C PRO A 136 4.61 10.12 -7.14
N HIS A 137 3.98 11.28 -7.21
CA HIS A 137 4.63 12.55 -6.91
C HIS A 137 5.07 12.69 -5.45
N LEU A 138 4.50 11.88 -4.56
CA LEU A 138 4.91 11.87 -3.15
C LEU A 138 6.27 11.23 -2.96
N LEU A 139 6.74 10.47 -3.95
CA LEU A 139 8.06 9.85 -3.97
C LEU A 139 8.88 10.59 -5.02
N SER A 140 9.61 11.60 -4.60
CA SER A 140 10.36 12.39 -5.57
C SER A 140 11.57 11.65 -6.08
N ALA A 141 11.99 12.00 -7.29
CA ALA A 141 13.16 11.42 -7.92
C ALA A 141 14.39 11.58 -7.02
N GLY A 142 15.14 10.51 -6.85
CA GLY A 142 16.31 10.51 -5.98
C GLY A 142 15.99 10.34 -4.51
N GLY A 143 14.74 10.00 -4.18
CA GLY A 143 14.32 9.81 -2.81
C GLY A 143 14.20 11.09 -2.01
N GLU A 144 14.25 12.22 -2.67
CA GLU A 144 14.07 13.51 -2.04
C GLU A 144 12.63 13.70 -1.64
N ILE A 145 12.44 14.04 -0.38
CA ILE A 145 11.11 14.34 0.11
C ILE A 145 10.83 15.80 -0.16
N ASN A 146 9.80 16.05 -0.93
CA ASN A 146 9.31 17.39 -1.12
C ASN A 146 8.55 17.78 0.12
N ALA A 147 9.28 18.39 0.98
CA ALA A 147 8.69 18.89 2.20
C ALA A 147 7.74 20.02 1.88
#